data_f49a9de80a7eebbc7bc635d742a859e3
#
_entry.id   f49a9de80a7eebbc7bc635d742a859e3
#
_cell.length_a   1.000
_cell.length_b   1.000
_cell.length_c   1.000
_cell.angle_alpha   90.00
_cell.angle_beta   90.00
_cell.angle_gamma   90.00
#
_symmetry.space_group_name_H-M   'P 1'
#
loop_
_entity.id
_entity.type
_entity.pdbx_description
1 polymer ?
#
loop_
_entity_poly.entity_id
_entity_poly.type
_entity_poly.pdbx_seq_one_letter_code
_entity_poly.pdbx_strand_id
1 'polypeptide(L)'
;MTKQDELQEEFIERGLKFFKNNKAGYFDLAMRFGKCRTTLEILKRKYKKKHTVLIAYPDNKLKQTWIDEMELWEYDNKDVELVNFSSLKKYLGISYDFFIIDEFHSCSPNERDQAQAIMEGCDYALCLSGTISDDTRFEWELPEIASYSTTDGIRDGILADYRISVHLVELDNTVKVVDKKGKEKTEKKRYADYSYVIEKLKREGANYMHLALSRNRLSQSSIGKMNHLRKLLNQLQDKRVLIFTGLANVADDIGIPSYHSKSKNDDAYTGFQEGKHNHLALAAMGKMGVTYIDLDSVILLNFTYNAEESSQILNRAIKLDYQDKMADLHILCLNESPELKKIKESLSMLDQSKIKYL
;
A
#
# COMPACT_ATOMS: atom_id res chain seq x y z
N MET A 1 13.32 -20.42 -18.13
CA MET A 1 13.48 -19.01 -17.69
C MET A 1 12.13 -18.36 -17.98
N THR A 2 11.52 -17.77 -16.98
CA THR A 2 10.23 -17.08 -17.14
C THR A 2 10.44 -15.70 -17.77
N LYS A 3 9.41 -15.06 -18.30
CA LYS A 3 9.50 -13.67 -18.79
C LYS A 3 9.96 -12.70 -17.70
N GLN A 4 9.54 -12.96 -16.46
CA GLN A 4 10.00 -12.20 -15.31
C GLN A 4 11.51 -12.35 -15.05
N ASP A 5 12.04 -13.58 -15.16
CA ASP A 5 13.48 -13.81 -15.01
C ASP A 5 14.29 -13.07 -16.08
N GLU A 6 13.81 -13.04 -17.33
CA GLU A 6 14.47 -12.32 -18.44
C GLU A 6 14.52 -10.80 -18.18
N LEU A 7 13.42 -10.22 -17.73
CA LEU A 7 13.34 -8.80 -17.40
C LEU A 7 14.18 -8.44 -16.17
N GLN A 8 14.17 -9.29 -15.15
CA GLN A 8 15.04 -9.08 -13.98
C GLN A 8 16.52 -9.11 -14.39
N GLU A 9 16.91 -10.04 -15.25
CA GLU A 9 18.29 -10.10 -15.77
C GLU A 9 18.64 -8.83 -16.53
N GLU A 10 17.76 -8.33 -17.39
CA GLU A 10 17.96 -7.06 -18.08
C GLU A 10 18.20 -5.90 -17.12
N PHE A 11 17.40 -5.82 -16.03
CA PHE A 11 17.53 -4.73 -15.06
C PHE A 11 18.76 -4.89 -14.16
N ILE A 12 19.20 -6.11 -13.87
CA ILE A 12 20.47 -6.36 -13.21
C ILE A 12 21.63 -5.80 -14.07
N GLU A 13 21.63 -6.12 -15.36
CA GLU A 13 22.66 -5.61 -16.28
C GLU A 13 22.63 -4.08 -16.44
N ARG A 14 21.43 -3.48 -16.50
CA ARG A 14 21.28 -2.01 -16.49
C ARG A 14 21.85 -1.39 -15.21
N GLY A 15 21.57 -1.96 -14.05
CA GLY A 15 22.12 -1.52 -12.77
C GLY A 15 23.64 -1.64 -12.71
N LEU A 16 24.20 -2.77 -13.13
CA LEU A 16 25.66 -2.98 -13.19
C LEU A 16 26.35 -2.00 -14.15
N LYS A 17 25.75 -1.74 -15.30
CA LYS A 17 26.25 -0.74 -16.25
C LYS A 17 26.19 0.68 -15.68
N PHE A 18 25.08 1.03 -15.04
CA PHE A 18 24.86 2.34 -14.42
C PHE A 18 25.92 2.64 -13.36
N PHE A 19 26.18 1.71 -12.45
CA PHE A 19 27.15 1.87 -11.36
C PHE A 19 28.62 1.81 -11.80
N LYS A 20 28.92 1.73 -13.09
CA LYS A 20 30.29 1.98 -13.61
C LYS A 20 30.64 3.46 -13.63
N ASN A 21 29.63 4.33 -13.83
CA ASN A 21 29.85 5.76 -14.05
C ASN A 21 29.05 6.65 -13.04
N ASN A 22 28.17 6.08 -12.27
CA ASN A 22 27.30 6.82 -11.35
C ASN A 22 27.37 6.23 -9.93
N LYS A 23 27.24 7.07 -8.91
CA LYS A 23 27.25 6.67 -7.52
C LYS A 23 25.87 6.27 -7.01
N ALA A 24 24.84 7.00 -7.41
CA ALA A 24 23.48 6.83 -6.87
C ALA A 24 22.43 6.93 -7.97
N GLY A 25 21.35 6.16 -7.82
CA GLY A 25 20.21 6.17 -8.72
C GLY A 25 19.04 5.37 -8.14
N TYR A 26 17.93 5.30 -8.88
CA TYR A 26 16.77 4.56 -8.41
C TYR A 26 16.19 3.60 -9.46
N PHE A 27 15.52 2.57 -8.97
CA PHE A 27 14.61 1.73 -9.72
C PHE A 27 13.16 2.07 -9.35
N ASP A 28 12.32 2.28 -10.38
CA ASP A 28 10.86 2.40 -10.27
C ASP A 28 10.23 1.09 -10.77
N LEU A 29 10.13 0.11 -9.89
CA LEU A 29 9.70 -1.25 -10.25
C LEU A 29 8.38 -1.60 -9.57
N ALA A 30 7.40 -1.98 -10.35
CA ALA A 30 6.10 -2.44 -9.85
C ALA A 30 6.27 -3.43 -8.69
N MET A 31 5.35 -3.42 -7.75
CA MET A 31 5.34 -4.39 -6.66
C MET A 31 5.35 -5.81 -7.23
N ARG A 32 6.04 -6.73 -6.53
CA ARG A 32 6.20 -8.14 -6.94
C ARG A 32 7.04 -8.38 -8.19
N PHE A 33 7.62 -7.36 -8.79
CA PHE A 33 8.61 -7.56 -9.85
C PHE A 33 9.88 -8.32 -9.35
N GLY A 34 10.16 -8.29 -8.04
CA GLY A 34 11.34 -8.91 -7.43
C GLY A 34 12.46 -7.92 -7.20
N LYS A 35 12.14 -6.74 -6.65
CA LYS A 35 13.10 -5.68 -6.31
C LYS A 35 14.28 -6.20 -5.47
N CYS A 36 13.98 -7.00 -4.41
CA CYS A 36 15.01 -7.58 -3.54
C CYS A 36 15.95 -8.49 -4.33
N ARG A 37 15.43 -9.45 -5.11
CA ARG A 37 16.23 -10.34 -5.96
C ARG A 37 17.14 -9.57 -6.91
N THR A 38 16.56 -8.61 -7.65
CA THR A 38 17.32 -7.79 -8.61
C THR A 38 18.46 -7.06 -7.90
N THR A 39 18.20 -6.50 -6.74
CA THR A 39 19.22 -5.78 -5.94
C THR A 39 20.30 -6.72 -5.41
N LEU A 40 19.92 -7.86 -4.84
CA LEU A 40 20.88 -8.84 -4.32
C LEU A 40 21.78 -9.40 -5.42
N GLU A 41 21.26 -9.64 -6.61
CA GLU A 41 22.04 -10.08 -7.75
C GLU A 41 23.00 -8.99 -8.27
N ILE A 42 22.61 -7.72 -8.24
CA ILE A 42 23.53 -6.60 -8.54
C ILE A 42 24.69 -6.61 -7.53
N LEU A 43 24.42 -6.74 -6.24
CA LEU A 43 25.44 -6.79 -5.20
C LEU A 43 26.40 -7.97 -5.41
N LYS A 44 25.89 -9.20 -5.63
CA LYS A 44 26.70 -10.39 -5.87
C LYS A 44 27.65 -10.24 -7.07
N ARG A 45 27.15 -9.67 -8.17
CA ARG A 45 27.94 -9.51 -9.39
C ARG A 45 28.93 -8.35 -9.32
N LYS A 46 28.58 -7.29 -8.58
CA LYS A 46 29.44 -6.13 -8.38
C LYS A 46 30.58 -6.42 -7.43
N TYR A 47 30.32 -7.16 -6.36
CA TYR A 47 31.30 -7.44 -5.31
C TYR A 47 31.67 -8.92 -5.24
N LYS A 48 32.94 -9.21 -5.55
CA LYS A 48 33.49 -10.56 -5.43
C LYS A 48 34.17 -10.82 -4.08
N LYS A 49 34.27 -9.79 -3.24
CA LYS A 49 34.90 -9.82 -1.92
C LYS A 49 33.92 -9.29 -0.88
N LYS A 50 34.32 -9.43 0.39
CA LYS A 50 33.59 -8.87 1.53
C LYS A 50 33.33 -7.37 1.31
N HIS A 51 32.10 -6.93 1.53
CA HIS A 51 31.64 -5.56 1.39
C HIS A 51 30.54 -5.30 2.43
N THR A 52 30.40 -4.05 2.82
CA THR A 52 29.41 -3.61 3.81
C THR A 52 28.18 -3.03 3.11
N VAL A 53 27.01 -3.46 3.54
CA VAL A 53 25.72 -3.00 2.99
C VAL A 53 24.83 -2.47 4.09
N LEU A 54 24.28 -1.29 3.91
CA LEU A 54 23.19 -0.78 4.73
C LEU A 54 21.90 -0.85 3.93
N ILE A 55 20.84 -1.42 4.50
CA ILE A 55 19.51 -1.46 3.91
C ILE A 55 18.53 -0.72 4.83
N ALA A 56 18.00 0.40 4.36
CA ALA A 56 17.00 1.19 5.08
C ALA A 56 15.60 0.91 4.55
N TYR A 57 14.63 0.85 5.45
CA TYR A 57 13.24 0.53 5.16
C TYR A 57 12.26 1.28 6.10
N PRO A 58 10.99 1.53 5.67
CA PRO A 58 10.02 2.26 6.49
C PRO A 58 9.38 1.44 7.62
N ASP A 59 9.26 0.12 7.48
CA ASP A 59 8.49 -0.74 8.39
C ASP A 59 9.25 -2.04 8.70
N ASN A 60 9.21 -2.48 9.95
CA ASN A 60 9.86 -3.72 10.42
C ASN A 60 9.40 -5.00 9.70
N LYS A 61 8.29 -4.97 8.97
CA LYS A 61 7.86 -6.09 8.12
C LYS A 61 8.76 -6.26 6.91
N LEU A 62 9.22 -5.15 6.32
CA LEU A 62 10.18 -5.19 5.22
C LEU A 62 11.53 -5.74 5.69
N LYS A 63 11.86 -5.57 6.97
CA LYS A 63 13.03 -6.22 7.55
C LYS A 63 12.99 -7.75 7.37
N GLN A 64 11.86 -8.36 7.74
CA GLN A 64 11.70 -9.81 7.60
C GLN A 64 11.73 -10.23 6.13
N THR A 65 11.07 -9.47 5.25
CA THR A 65 11.12 -9.72 3.79
C THR A 65 12.56 -9.72 3.28
N TRP A 66 13.39 -8.76 3.67
CA TRP A 66 14.80 -8.73 3.28
C TRP A 66 15.59 -9.92 3.81
N ILE A 67 15.33 -10.36 5.06
CA ILE A 67 15.97 -11.54 5.64
C ILE A 67 15.60 -12.79 4.84
N ASP A 68 14.30 -12.98 4.59
CA ASP A 68 13.77 -14.13 3.85
C ASP A 68 14.29 -14.17 2.40
N GLU A 69 14.36 -13.02 1.74
CA GLU A 69 14.92 -12.89 0.37
C GLU A 69 16.44 -13.14 0.34
N MET A 70 17.19 -12.67 1.32
CA MET A 70 18.62 -12.98 1.41
C MET A 70 18.85 -14.48 1.60
N GLU A 71 18.04 -15.15 2.41
CA GLU A 71 18.10 -16.60 2.58
C GLU A 71 17.71 -17.33 1.28
N LEU A 72 16.60 -16.95 0.67
CA LEU A 72 16.08 -17.55 -0.56
C LEU A 72 17.09 -17.47 -1.72
N TRP A 73 17.76 -16.34 -1.83
CA TRP A 73 18.75 -16.08 -2.90
C TRP A 73 20.18 -16.37 -2.48
N GLU A 74 20.40 -17.07 -1.37
CA GLU A 74 21.72 -17.47 -0.86
C GLU A 74 22.74 -16.29 -0.82
N TYR A 75 22.26 -15.14 -0.29
CA TYR A 75 23.11 -13.96 -0.10
C TYR A 75 23.73 -13.98 1.31
N ASP A 76 25.08 -13.89 1.41
CA ASP A 76 25.74 -13.80 2.71
C ASP A 76 25.43 -12.45 3.39
N ASN A 77 24.70 -12.52 4.49
CA ASN A 77 24.18 -11.34 5.19
C ASN A 77 25.06 -10.86 6.37
N LYS A 78 26.28 -11.44 6.55
CA LYS A 78 27.14 -11.13 7.70
C LYS A 78 27.56 -9.66 7.79
N ASP A 79 27.65 -8.99 6.65
CA ASP A 79 28.07 -7.59 6.55
C ASP A 79 26.91 -6.69 6.08
N VAL A 80 25.66 -7.15 6.27
CA VAL A 80 24.44 -6.41 5.96
C VAL A 80 23.80 -5.88 7.25
N GLU A 81 23.64 -4.57 7.33
CA GLU A 81 22.87 -3.92 8.38
C GLU A 81 21.50 -3.52 7.89
N LEU A 82 20.46 -3.86 8.66
CA LEU A 82 19.07 -3.58 8.37
C LEU A 82 18.53 -2.51 9.32
N VAL A 83 18.14 -1.34 8.80
CA VAL A 83 17.76 -0.17 9.60
C VAL A 83 16.38 0.36 9.23
N ASN A 84 15.56 0.67 10.25
CA ASN A 84 14.32 1.42 10.03
C ASN A 84 14.63 2.91 9.80
N PHE A 85 13.87 3.60 8.92
CA PHE A 85 14.05 5.03 8.63
C PHE A 85 14.12 5.91 9.87
N SER A 86 13.30 5.64 10.88
CA SER A 86 13.31 6.36 12.16
C SER A 86 14.65 6.30 12.92
N SER A 87 15.55 5.40 12.53
CA SER A 87 16.85 5.19 13.16
C SER A 87 18.04 5.65 12.29
N LEU A 88 17.81 6.20 11.10
CA LEU A 88 18.87 6.65 10.17
C LEU A 88 19.88 7.59 10.81
N LYS A 89 19.42 8.45 11.71
CA LYS A 89 20.31 9.39 12.45
C LYS A 89 21.52 8.70 13.09
N LYS A 90 21.41 7.44 13.49
CA LYS A 90 22.51 6.68 14.13
C LYS A 90 23.64 6.30 13.15
N TYR A 91 23.36 6.39 11.86
CA TYR A 91 24.24 5.97 10.78
C TYR A 91 24.92 7.14 10.05
N LEU A 92 24.63 8.37 10.48
CA LEU A 92 25.28 9.56 9.94
C LEU A 92 26.78 9.52 10.19
N GLY A 93 27.57 9.75 9.15
CA GLY A 93 29.02 9.72 9.20
C GLY A 93 29.66 8.32 9.16
N ILE A 94 28.86 7.26 9.01
CA ILE A 94 29.33 5.89 8.79
C ILE A 94 29.35 5.64 7.28
N SER A 95 30.43 5.10 6.77
CA SER A 95 30.58 4.74 5.35
C SER A 95 30.25 3.28 5.11
N TYR A 96 29.55 3.02 4.01
CA TYR A 96 29.24 1.69 3.51
C TYR A 96 29.66 1.57 2.05
N ASP A 97 30.01 0.35 1.62
CA ASP A 97 30.27 0.10 0.19
C ASP A 97 28.99 0.26 -0.64
N PHE A 98 27.83 -0.09 -0.04
CA PHE A 98 26.53 0.05 -0.72
C PHE A 98 25.41 0.42 0.26
N PHE A 99 24.61 1.42 -0.11
CA PHE A 99 23.42 1.81 0.64
C PHE A 99 22.16 1.59 -0.19
N ILE A 100 21.19 0.86 0.36
CA ILE A 100 19.90 0.57 -0.26
C ILE A 100 18.81 1.26 0.55
N ILE A 101 17.91 1.96 -0.13
CA ILE A 101 16.76 2.63 0.49
C ILE A 101 15.50 2.06 -0.14
N ASP A 102 14.86 1.11 0.55
CA ASP A 102 13.64 0.46 0.07
C ASP A 102 12.41 1.30 0.39
N GLU A 103 11.50 1.43 -0.57
CA GLU A 103 10.31 2.30 -0.53
C GLU A 103 10.69 3.77 -0.17
N PHE A 104 11.73 4.31 -0.81
CA PHE A 104 12.31 5.62 -0.52
C PHE A 104 11.31 6.80 -0.63
N HIS A 105 10.24 6.65 -1.41
CA HIS A 105 9.15 7.61 -1.52
C HIS A 105 8.41 7.85 -0.20
N SER A 106 8.49 6.90 0.75
CA SER A 106 7.83 6.99 2.05
C SER A 106 8.64 7.72 3.13
N CYS A 107 9.86 8.15 2.82
CA CYS A 107 10.68 8.95 3.72
C CYS A 107 10.01 10.29 4.05
N SER A 108 9.89 10.62 5.33
CA SER A 108 9.58 11.98 5.73
C SER A 108 10.72 12.94 5.34
N PRO A 109 10.50 14.26 5.26
CA PRO A 109 11.57 15.20 4.89
C PRO A 109 12.85 15.04 5.73
N ASN A 110 12.72 14.85 7.03
CA ASN A 110 13.87 14.66 7.93
C ASN A 110 14.60 13.32 7.69
N GLU A 111 13.86 12.24 7.39
CA GLU A 111 14.46 10.93 7.06
C GLU A 111 15.14 10.97 5.70
N ARG A 112 14.57 11.69 4.74
CA ARG A 112 15.19 11.93 3.43
C ARG A 112 16.53 12.67 3.57
N ASP A 113 16.56 13.76 4.33
CA ASP A 113 17.79 14.53 4.54
C ASP A 113 18.89 13.66 5.19
N GLN A 114 18.51 12.80 6.15
CA GLN A 114 19.44 11.84 6.76
C GLN A 114 19.91 10.78 5.76
N ALA A 115 19.00 10.24 4.95
CA ALA A 115 19.36 9.27 3.93
C ALA A 115 20.32 9.85 2.88
N GLN A 116 20.07 11.07 2.40
CA GLN A 116 20.94 11.77 1.47
C GLN A 116 22.35 12.00 2.07
N ALA A 117 22.42 12.39 3.33
CA ALA A 117 23.70 12.57 4.03
C ALA A 117 24.48 11.23 4.18
N ILE A 118 23.79 10.10 4.38
CA ILE A 118 24.41 8.77 4.40
C ILE A 118 24.90 8.39 3.00
N MET A 119 24.08 8.65 1.95
CA MET A 119 24.46 8.37 0.54
C MET A 119 25.75 9.07 0.12
N GLU A 120 25.98 10.29 0.58
CA GLU A 120 27.21 11.04 0.30
C GLU A 120 28.48 10.30 0.78
N GLY A 121 28.35 9.62 1.93
CA GLY A 121 29.43 8.86 2.58
C GLY A 121 29.62 7.44 2.02
N CYS A 122 28.73 6.94 1.16
CA CYS A 122 28.79 5.60 0.61
C CYS A 122 29.45 5.58 -0.78
N ASP A 123 30.01 4.41 -1.18
CA ASP A 123 30.55 4.25 -2.52
C ASP A 123 29.41 4.24 -3.55
N TYR A 124 28.32 3.53 -3.25
CA TYR A 124 27.15 3.45 -4.10
C TYR A 124 25.85 3.49 -3.29
N ALA A 125 24.79 4.01 -3.92
CA ALA A 125 23.45 3.99 -3.33
C ALA A 125 22.37 3.64 -4.37
N LEU A 126 21.40 2.83 -3.95
CA LEU A 126 20.26 2.40 -4.76
C LEU A 126 18.96 2.64 -4.01
N CYS A 127 18.11 3.50 -4.57
CA CYS A 127 16.76 3.71 -4.10
C CYS A 127 15.78 2.79 -4.84
N LEU A 128 14.87 2.18 -4.12
CA LEU A 128 13.86 1.26 -4.65
C LEU A 128 12.46 1.78 -4.34
N SER A 129 11.59 1.75 -5.33
CA SER A 129 10.16 1.98 -5.15
C SER A 129 9.36 1.32 -6.27
N GLY A 130 8.05 1.17 -6.09
CA GLY A 130 7.11 0.77 -7.14
C GLY A 130 6.04 1.81 -7.38
N THR A 131 6.16 2.97 -6.73
CA THR A 131 5.20 4.08 -6.82
C THR A 131 5.93 5.39 -6.58
N ILE A 132 6.43 6.02 -7.62
CA ILE A 132 7.19 7.26 -7.52
C ILE A 132 6.37 8.38 -8.13
N SER A 133 6.04 9.41 -7.31
CA SER A 133 5.41 10.64 -7.78
C SER A 133 6.43 11.60 -8.40
N ASP A 134 5.95 12.56 -9.19
CA ASP A 134 6.80 13.62 -9.74
C ASP A 134 7.43 14.46 -8.60
N ASP A 135 6.72 14.67 -7.50
CA ASP A 135 7.25 15.35 -6.32
C ASP A 135 8.43 14.56 -5.72
N THR A 136 8.29 13.24 -5.58
CA THR A 136 9.38 12.38 -5.09
C THR A 136 10.60 12.44 -6.02
N ARG A 137 10.41 12.41 -7.34
CA ARG A 137 11.50 12.54 -8.33
C ARG A 137 12.22 13.88 -8.17
N PHE A 138 11.46 14.95 -8.01
CA PHE A 138 11.99 16.30 -7.81
C PHE A 138 12.74 16.44 -6.49
N GLU A 139 12.21 15.88 -5.40
CA GLU A 139 12.80 15.98 -4.07
C GLU A 139 14.10 15.18 -3.88
N TRP A 140 14.25 14.06 -4.59
CA TRP A 140 15.45 13.23 -4.47
C TRP A 140 16.52 13.54 -5.51
N GLU A 141 16.16 14.13 -6.64
CA GLU A 141 17.07 14.53 -7.72
C GLU A 141 18.04 13.42 -8.16
N LEU A 142 17.59 12.15 -8.12
CA LEU A 142 18.38 11.00 -8.51
C LEU A 142 18.08 10.58 -9.95
N PRO A 143 19.08 10.08 -10.70
CA PRO A 143 18.84 9.51 -12.02
C PRO A 143 18.07 8.18 -11.94
N GLU A 144 17.13 7.99 -12.84
CA GLU A 144 16.43 6.72 -13.04
C GLU A 144 17.36 5.72 -13.74
N ILE A 145 17.50 4.53 -13.16
CA ILE A 145 18.25 3.42 -13.75
C ILE A 145 17.35 2.66 -14.72
N ALA A 146 16.16 2.32 -14.25
CA ALA A 146 15.11 1.68 -15.04
C ALA A 146 13.76 1.82 -14.35
N SER A 147 12.69 1.75 -15.15
CA SER A 147 11.32 1.71 -14.68
C SER A 147 10.55 0.54 -15.28
N TYR A 148 9.62 -0.02 -14.51
CA TYR A 148 8.71 -1.07 -14.93
C TYR A 148 7.39 -0.92 -14.19
N SER A 149 6.40 -0.43 -14.91
CA SER A 149 5.10 -0.09 -14.32
C SER A 149 4.20 -1.33 -14.14
N THR A 150 3.15 -1.18 -13.34
CA THR A 150 2.08 -2.19 -13.24
C THR A 150 1.45 -2.47 -14.61
N THR A 151 1.30 -1.46 -15.46
CA THR A 151 0.78 -1.61 -16.83
C THR A 151 1.71 -2.48 -17.68
N ASP A 152 3.02 -2.29 -17.57
CA ASP A 152 4.00 -3.16 -18.24
C ASP A 152 3.91 -4.59 -17.76
N GLY A 153 3.78 -4.79 -16.45
CA GLY A 153 3.62 -6.12 -15.84
C GLY A 153 2.37 -6.86 -16.32
N ILE A 154 1.26 -6.15 -16.51
CA ILE A 154 0.03 -6.72 -17.07
C ILE A 154 0.22 -7.05 -18.54
N ARG A 155 0.77 -6.12 -19.33
CA ARG A 155 1.05 -6.33 -20.76
C ARG A 155 1.95 -7.54 -20.99
N ASP A 156 2.96 -7.73 -20.16
CA ASP A 156 3.93 -8.80 -20.28
C ASP A 156 3.48 -10.12 -19.62
N GLY A 157 2.25 -10.16 -19.06
CA GLY A 157 1.65 -11.32 -18.43
C GLY A 157 2.30 -11.74 -17.10
N ILE A 158 3.04 -10.82 -16.46
CA ILE A 158 3.67 -11.05 -15.14
C ILE A 158 2.70 -10.71 -14.00
N LEU A 159 1.85 -9.69 -14.21
CA LEU A 159 0.81 -9.29 -13.27
C LEU A 159 -0.57 -9.59 -13.84
N ALA A 160 -1.49 -9.99 -12.98
CA ALA A 160 -2.89 -10.16 -13.36
C ALA A 160 -3.51 -8.82 -13.77
N ASP A 161 -4.42 -8.86 -14.72
CA ASP A 161 -5.22 -7.69 -15.05
C ASP A 161 -6.21 -7.36 -13.93
N TYR A 162 -6.75 -6.14 -13.90
CA TYR A 162 -7.63 -5.67 -12.84
C TYR A 162 -8.85 -4.91 -13.36
N ARG A 163 -9.89 -4.91 -12.57
CA ARG A 163 -11.08 -4.07 -12.74
C ARG A 163 -11.41 -3.38 -11.41
N ILE A 164 -11.72 -2.09 -11.46
CA ILE A 164 -12.08 -1.30 -10.30
C ILE A 164 -13.52 -0.85 -10.42
N SER A 165 -14.34 -1.18 -9.43
CA SER A 165 -15.72 -0.73 -9.30
C SER A 165 -15.84 0.20 -8.09
N VAL A 166 -16.05 1.48 -8.33
CA VAL A 166 -16.31 2.47 -7.28
C VAL A 166 -17.81 2.57 -7.06
N HIS A 167 -18.30 2.01 -5.97
CA HIS A 167 -19.72 2.02 -5.61
C HIS A 167 -20.06 3.32 -4.89
N LEU A 168 -20.88 4.16 -5.52
CA LEU A 168 -21.36 5.43 -4.96
C LEU A 168 -22.55 5.15 -4.06
N VAL A 169 -22.34 5.23 -2.76
CA VAL A 169 -23.34 4.85 -1.76
C VAL A 169 -23.95 6.09 -1.12
N GLU A 170 -25.27 6.09 -0.98
CA GLU A 170 -26.00 7.15 -0.27
C GLU A 170 -25.98 6.93 1.24
N LEU A 171 -25.92 8.03 1.98
CA LEU A 171 -26.10 8.02 3.42
C LEU A 171 -27.54 7.65 3.79
N ASP A 172 -27.71 6.80 4.79
CA ASP A 172 -29.03 6.42 5.26
C ASP A 172 -29.78 7.63 5.85
N ASN A 173 -31.03 7.78 5.44
CA ASN A 173 -31.93 8.84 5.90
C ASN A 173 -33.19 8.31 6.59
N THR A 174 -33.24 7.03 6.89
CA THR A 174 -34.42 6.36 7.49
C THR A 174 -34.18 6.00 8.94
N VAL A 175 -33.02 5.45 9.26
CA VAL A 175 -32.67 5.03 10.62
C VAL A 175 -32.24 6.23 11.44
N LYS A 176 -32.93 6.47 12.56
CA LYS A 176 -32.58 7.50 13.52
C LYS A 176 -31.68 6.93 14.62
N VAL A 177 -30.58 7.63 14.88
CA VAL A 177 -29.64 7.31 15.95
C VAL A 177 -29.62 8.45 16.95
N VAL A 178 -29.68 8.11 18.22
CA VAL A 178 -29.62 9.09 19.32
C VAL A 178 -28.17 9.57 19.46
N ASP A 179 -27.96 10.88 19.42
CA ASP A 179 -26.64 11.49 19.65
C ASP A 179 -26.31 11.57 21.16
N LYS A 180 -25.08 11.97 21.49
CA LYS A 180 -24.64 12.12 22.89
C LYS A 180 -25.46 13.14 23.71
N LYS A 181 -26.28 13.95 23.05
CA LYS A 181 -27.17 14.95 23.67
C LYS A 181 -28.63 14.51 23.71
N GLY A 182 -28.90 13.22 23.44
CA GLY A 182 -30.25 12.67 23.43
C GLY A 182 -31.10 13.08 22.23
N LYS A 183 -30.52 13.67 21.17
CA LYS A 183 -31.27 14.06 19.96
C LYS A 183 -31.24 12.96 18.92
N GLU A 184 -32.42 12.60 18.42
CA GLU A 184 -32.56 11.67 17.29
C GLU A 184 -32.19 12.37 15.97
N LYS A 185 -31.26 11.80 15.22
CA LYS A 185 -30.89 12.26 13.89
C LYS A 185 -30.58 11.09 12.98
N THR A 186 -30.95 11.21 11.71
CA THR A 186 -30.51 10.25 10.68
C THR A 186 -29.01 10.40 10.39
N GLU A 187 -28.44 9.38 9.79
CA GLU A 187 -27.03 9.41 9.37
C GLU A 187 -26.75 10.57 8.42
N LYS A 188 -27.60 10.76 7.40
CA LYS A 188 -27.51 11.86 6.43
C LYS A 188 -27.51 13.22 7.13
N LYS A 189 -28.39 13.42 8.11
CA LYS A 189 -28.48 14.69 8.87
C LYS A 189 -27.23 14.92 9.71
N ARG A 190 -26.72 13.89 10.38
CA ARG A 190 -25.49 14.00 11.19
C ARG A 190 -24.28 14.35 10.33
N TYR A 191 -24.13 13.73 9.16
CA TYR A 191 -23.07 14.02 8.23
C TYR A 191 -23.14 15.47 7.71
N ALA A 192 -24.32 15.93 7.35
CA ALA A 192 -24.55 17.32 6.93
C ALA A 192 -24.24 18.33 8.04
N ASP A 193 -24.64 18.03 9.28
CA ASP A 193 -24.35 18.89 10.43
C ASP A 193 -22.82 19.03 10.66
N TYR A 194 -22.08 17.91 10.63
CA TYR A 194 -20.62 17.95 10.71
C TYR A 194 -20.00 18.76 9.56
N SER A 195 -20.44 18.54 8.33
CA SER A 195 -19.92 19.23 7.17
C SER A 195 -20.15 20.75 7.26
N TYR A 196 -21.34 21.17 7.65
CA TYR A 196 -21.66 22.58 7.84
C TYR A 196 -20.77 23.25 8.89
N VAL A 197 -20.62 22.63 10.07
CA VAL A 197 -19.79 23.20 11.14
C VAL A 197 -18.31 23.22 10.76
N ILE A 198 -17.79 22.20 10.08
CA ILE A 198 -16.42 22.16 9.57
C ILE A 198 -16.16 23.33 8.62
N GLU A 199 -17.05 23.57 7.65
CA GLU A 199 -16.89 24.65 6.69
C GLU A 199 -16.99 26.03 7.36
N LYS A 200 -17.84 26.19 8.38
CA LYS A 200 -17.92 27.40 9.17
C LYS A 200 -16.59 27.67 9.91
N LEU A 201 -16.07 26.67 10.64
CA LEU A 201 -14.83 26.80 11.40
C LEU A 201 -13.62 27.06 10.50
N LYS A 202 -13.57 26.46 9.30
CA LYS A 202 -12.52 26.77 8.31
C LYS A 202 -12.51 28.23 7.91
N ARG A 203 -13.67 28.81 7.65
CA ARG A 203 -13.80 30.24 7.28
C ARG A 203 -13.38 31.17 8.43
N GLU A 204 -13.60 30.73 9.66
CA GLU A 204 -13.22 31.45 10.90
C GLU A 204 -11.76 31.22 11.30
N GLY A 205 -11.00 30.39 10.57
CA GLY A 205 -9.62 30.02 10.94
C GLY A 205 -9.51 29.19 12.22
N ALA A 206 -10.64 28.62 12.68
CA ALA A 206 -10.71 27.87 13.94
C ALA A 206 -10.42 26.38 13.75
N ASN A 207 -10.03 25.69 14.82
CA ASN A 207 -9.71 24.28 14.79
C ASN A 207 -10.97 23.41 14.57
N TYR A 208 -11.02 22.68 13.48
CA TYR A 208 -12.11 21.78 13.07
C TYR A 208 -11.71 20.29 13.05
N MET A 209 -10.46 19.96 13.37
CA MET A 209 -9.91 18.60 13.18
C MET A 209 -10.73 17.51 13.88
N HIS A 210 -11.19 17.75 15.11
CA HIS A 210 -11.99 16.78 15.87
C HIS A 210 -13.36 16.48 15.21
N LEU A 211 -13.96 17.47 14.55
CA LEU A 211 -15.23 17.28 13.80
C LEU A 211 -14.96 16.56 12.47
N ALA A 212 -13.86 16.87 11.80
CA ALA A 212 -13.44 16.15 10.60
C ALA A 212 -13.19 14.67 10.90
N LEU A 213 -12.52 14.35 12.00
CA LEU A 213 -12.35 12.96 12.46
C LEU A 213 -13.69 12.29 12.80
N SER A 214 -14.62 13.00 13.44
CA SER A 214 -15.95 12.48 13.75
C SER A 214 -16.77 12.19 12.51
N ARG A 215 -16.71 13.10 11.50
CA ARG A 215 -17.35 12.90 10.20
C ARG A 215 -16.73 11.72 9.44
N ASN A 216 -15.41 11.58 9.49
CA ASN A 216 -14.71 10.46 8.86
C ASN A 216 -15.11 9.13 9.52
N ARG A 217 -15.18 9.05 10.84
CA ARG A 217 -15.67 7.84 11.54
C ARG A 217 -17.10 7.50 11.17
N LEU A 218 -17.97 8.49 11.03
CA LEU A 218 -19.35 8.28 10.55
C LEU A 218 -19.35 7.71 9.14
N SER A 219 -18.51 8.23 8.22
CA SER A 219 -18.36 7.69 6.87
C SER A 219 -17.87 6.24 6.88
N GLN A 220 -16.93 5.92 7.78
CA GLN A 220 -16.37 4.57 7.90
C GLN A 220 -17.35 3.53 8.41
N SER A 221 -18.25 3.91 9.31
CA SER A 221 -19.30 3.03 9.90
C SER A 221 -20.68 3.29 9.31
N SER A 222 -20.75 3.83 8.08
CA SER A 222 -22.02 4.22 7.45
C SER A 222 -22.98 3.04 7.28
N ILE A 223 -24.20 3.23 7.71
CA ILE A 223 -25.32 2.27 7.52
C ILE A 223 -25.51 1.98 6.03
N GLY A 224 -25.45 3.03 5.19
CA GLY A 224 -25.53 2.90 3.75
C GLY A 224 -24.44 1.99 3.19
N LYS A 225 -23.17 2.23 3.56
CA LYS A 225 -22.03 1.38 3.14
C LYS A 225 -22.18 -0.05 3.64
N MET A 226 -22.58 -0.26 4.90
CA MET A 226 -22.76 -1.59 5.47
C MET A 226 -23.87 -2.38 4.77
N ASN A 227 -24.98 -1.72 4.43
CA ASN A 227 -26.07 -2.36 3.69
C ASN A 227 -25.65 -2.71 2.25
N HIS A 228 -24.89 -1.84 1.60
CA HIS A 228 -24.34 -2.10 0.26
C HIS A 228 -23.31 -3.25 0.30
N LEU A 229 -22.41 -3.24 1.29
CA LEU A 229 -21.43 -4.31 1.50
C LEU A 229 -22.10 -5.67 1.66
N ARG A 230 -23.16 -5.79 2.49
CA ARG A 230 -23.89 -7.05 2.66
C ARG A 230 -24.49 -7.56 1.35
N LYS A 231 -25.06 -6.66 0.53
CA LYS A 231 -25.57 -7.03 -0.79
C LYS A 231 -24.45 -7.53 -1.70
N LEU A 232 -23.30 -6.86 -1.70
CA LEU A 232 -22.14 -7.24 -2.51
C LEU A 232 -21.57 -8.58 -2.06
N LEU A 233 -21.45 -8.82 -0.76
CA LEU A 233 -20.98 -10.11 -0.22
C LEU A 233 -21.92 -11.28 -0.58
N ASN A 234 -23.24 -11.05 -0.60
CA ASN A 234 -24.18 -12.06 -1.08
C ASN A 234 -23.99 -12.40 -2.58
N GLN A 235 -23.57 -11.43 -3.39
CA GLN A 235 -23.25 -11.67 -4.82
C GLN A 235 -21.91 -12.39 -4.99
N LEU A 236 -21.02 -12.27 -4.02
CA LEU A 236 -19.67 -12.82 -4.02
C LEU A 236 -19.52 -14.02 -3.06
N GLN A 237 -20.63 -14.68 -2.68
CA GLN A 237 -20.61 -15.75 -1.65
C GLN A 237 -19.63 -16.89 -1.95
N ASP A 238 -19.49 -17.25 -3.23
CA ASP A 238 -18.62 -18.34 -3.71
C ASP A 238 -17.20 -17.86 -4.07
N LYS A 239 -16.90 -16.58 -3.82
CA LYS A 239 -15.62 -15.96 -4.13
C LYS A 239 -14.78 -15.77 -2.87
N ARG A 240 -13.47 -15.87 -3.02
CA ARG A 240 -12.54 -15.50 -1.95
C ARG A 240 -12.37 -13.99 -1.90
N VAL A 241 -12.91 -13.38 -0.84
CA VAL A 241 -13.01 -11.92 -0.70
C VAL A 241 -12.29 -11.44 0.55
N LEU A 242 -11.42 -10.47 0.37
CA LEU A 242 -10.77 -9.75 1.45
C LEU A 242 -11.37 -8.36 1.59
N ILE A 243 -11.85 -8.02 2.79
CA ILE A 243 -12.51 -6.74 3.06
C ILE A 243 -11.61 -5.90 3.97
N PHE A 244 -11.21 -4.73 3.49
CA PHE A 244 -10.46 -3.77 4.30
C PHE A 244 -11.38 -2.74 4.93
N THR A 245 -11.31 -2.62 6.26
CA THR A 245 -12.02 -1.62 7.05
C THR A 245 -11.04 -0.70 7.75
N GLY A 246 -11.45 0.54 8.04
CA GLY A 246 -10.61 1.47 8.78
C GLY A 246 -10.67 1.30 10.30
N LEU A 247 -11.68 0.58 10.80
CA LEU A 247 -11.98 0.44 12.23
C LEU A 247 -12.25 -1.02 12.59
N ALA A 248 -11.69 -1.46 13.74
CA ALA A 248 -11.85 -2.82 14.24
C ALA A 248 -13.32 -3.19 14.49
N ASN A 249 -14.08 -2.30 15.15
CA ASN A 249 -15.49 -2.53 15.40
C ASN A 249 -16.31 -2.64 14.11
N VAL A 250 -15.93 -1.94 13.04
CA VAL A 250 -16.60 -2.05 11.73
C VAL A 250 -16.33 -3.43 11.12
N ALA A 251 -15.11 -3.96 11.26
CA ALA A 251 -14.79 -5.31 10.81
C ALA A 251 -15.64 -6.36 11.52
N ASP A 252 -15.84 -6.22 12.84
CA ASP A 252 -16.68 -7.12 13.64
C ASP A 252 -18.17 -7.01 13.28
N ASP A 253 -18.66 -5.80 13.01
CA ASP A 253 -20.06 -5.50 12.68
C ASP A 253 -20.51 -6.04 11.30
N ILE A 254 -19.56 -6.45 10.44
CA ILE A 254 -19.90 -7.06 9.14
C ILE A 254 -20.59 -8.42 9.34
N GLY A 255 -20.23 -9.17 10.37
CA GLY A 255 -20.79 -10.49 10.68
C GLY A 255 -20.12 -11.65 9.94
N ILE A 256 -18.88 -11.47 9.48
CA ILE A 256 -18.00 -12.51 8.93
C ILE A 256 -16.73 -12.61 9.80
N PRO A 257 -15.89 -13.65 9.64
CA PRO A 257 -14.60 -13.70 10.33
C PRO A 257 -13.82 -12.40 10.17
N SER A 258 -13.32 -11.84 11.29
CA SER A 258 -12.59 -10.58 11.32
C SER A 258 -11.23 -10.76 11.98
N TYR A 259 -10.25 -9.97 11.51
CA TYR A 259 -8.91 -9.96 12.08
C TYR A 259 -8.37 -8.52 12.18
N HIS A 260 -7.93 -8.14 13.37
CA HIS A 260 -7.42 -6.79 13.67
C HIS A 260 -6.53 -6.80 14.92
N SER A 261 -5.92 -5.67 15.26
CA SER A 261 -4.97 -5.54 16.38
C SER A 261 -5.53 -5.93 17.76
N LYS A 262 -6.86 -6.00 17.91
CA LYS A 262 -7.55 -6.43 19.13
C LYS A 262 -8.02 -7.88 19.08
N SER A 263 -7.80 -8.61 17.99
CA SER A 263 -8.13 -10.03 17.90
C SER A 263 -7.33 -10.82 18.92
N LYS A 264 -7.98 -11.76 19.62
CA LYS A 264 -7.37 -12.55 20.69
C LYS A 264 -6.40 -13.60 20.15
N ASN A 265 -6.64 -14.08 18.94
CA ASN A 265 -5.84 -15.08 18.24
C ASN A 265 -5.87 -14.83 16.74
N ASP A 266 -5.16 -15.64 15.98
CA ASP A 266 -5.07 -15.55 14.53
C ASP A 266 -6.04 -16.52 13.81
N ASP A 267 -7.01 -17.14 14.50
CA ASP A 267 -7.87 -18.21 13.96
C ASP A 267 -8.64 -17.78 12.71
N ALA A 268 -9.23 -16.56 12.72
CA ALA A 268 -9.94 -16.04 11.56
C ALA A 268 -9.02 -15.87 10.35
N TYR A 269 -7.81 -15.38 10.57
CA TYR A 269 -6.79 -15.20 9.55
C TYR A 269 -6.29 -16.56 9.03
N THR A 270 -5.89 -17.45 9.93
CA THR A 270 -5.41 -18.79 9.59
C THR A 270 -6.48 -19.59 8.85
N GLY A 271 -7.73 -19.56 9.31
CA GLY A 271 -8.85 -20.23 8.66
C GLY A 271 -9.11 -19.71 7.24
N PHE A 272 -8.93 -18.40 7.00
CA PHE A 272 -9.01 -17.85 5.66
C PHE A 272 -7.85 -18.34 4.78
N GLN A 273 -6.62 -18.38 5.28
CA GLN A 273 -5.47 -18.89 4.53
C GLN A 273 -5.64 -20.39 4.16
N GLU A 274 -6.19 -21.18 5.06
CA GLU A 274 -6.46 -22.60 4.87
C GLU A 274 -7.73 -22.90 4.05
N GLY A 275 -8.47 -21.86 3.62
CA GLY A 275 -9.70 -22.03 2.83
C GLY A 275 -10.91 -22.50 3.62
N LYS A 276 -10.91 -22.43 4.96
CA LYS A 276 -12.04 -22.79 5.81
C LYS A 276 -13.24 -21.85 5.67
N HIS A 277 -12.98 -20.61 5.25
CA HIS A 277 -14.00 -19.62 4.90
C HIS A 277 -13.51 -18.72 3.76
N ASN A 278 -14.45 -18.23 2.98
CA ASN A 278 -14.17 -17.46 1.77
C ASN A 278 -14.04 -15.96 2.00
N HIS A 279 -14.53 -15.45 3.11
CA HIS A 279 -14.54 -14.01 3.41
C HIS A 279 -13.76 -13.71 4.68
N LEU A 280 -12.95 -12.65 4.66
CA LEU A 280 -12.23 -12.14 5.83
C LEU A 280 -12.29 -10.61 5.88
N ALA A 281 -12.69 -10.05 7.01
CA ALA A 281 -12.61 -8.62 7.26
C ALA A 281 -11.32 -8.27 8.01
N LEU A 282 -10.58 -7.30 7.51
CA LEU A 282 -9.35 -6.78 8.12
C LEU A 282 -9.52 -5.34 8.55
N ALA A 283 -9.24 -5.04 9.81
CA ALA A 283 -9.08 -3.67 10.27
C ALA A 283 -7.63 -3.39 10.63
N ALA A 284 -7.14 -2.28 10.17
CA ALA A 284 -5.75 -1.85 10.19
C ALA A 284 -4.88 -2.49 9.10
N MET A 285 -4.46 -1.66 8.18
CA MET A 285 -3.63 -2.00 7.02
C MET A 285 -2.22 -2.46 7.38
N GLY A 286 -1.85 -2.34 8.65
CA GLY A 286 -0.53 -2.65 9.17
C GLY A 286 -0.06 -4.11 9.04
N LYS A 287 -0.92 -5.09 8.79
CA LYS A 287 -0.54 -6.50 8.54
C LYS A 287 -0.51 -6.86 7.04
N MET A 288 -0.38 -5.88 6.17
CA MET A 288 -0.41 -6.06 4.73
C MET A 288 0.88 -6.61 4.08
N GLY A 289 1.87 -7.01 4.86
CA GLY A 289 3.06 -7.72 4.34
C GLY A 289 2.80 -9.16 3.88
N VAL A 290 1.59 -9.67 4.05
CA VAL A 290 1.26 -11.06 3.75
C VAL A 290 0.68 -11.20 2.35
N THR A 291 1.20 -12.16 1.60
CA THR A 291 0.63 -12.57 0.30
C THR A 291 -0.60 -13.43 0.56
N TYR A 292 -1.76 -12.99 0.09
CA TYR A 292 -2.97 -13.80 0.12
C TYR A 292 -3.04 -14.65 -1.15
N ILE A 293 -3.19 -15.95 -0.97
CA ILE A 293 -3.29 -16.91 -2.08
C ILE A 293 -4.76 -16.99 -2.52
N ASP A 294 -5.01 -17.06 -3.81
CA ASP A 294 -6.34 -17.30 -4.42
C ASP A 294 -7.46 -16.30 -4.11
N LEU A 295 -7.15 -14.99 -3.97
CA LEU A 295 -8.17 -13.97 -3.89
C LEU A 295 -8.89 -13.79 -5.24
N ASP A 296 -10.21 -13.72 -5.21
CA ASP A 296 -11.04 -13.34 -6.36
C ASP A 296 -11.37 -11.85 -6.34
N SER A 297 -11.61 -11.28 -5.15
CA SER A 297 -11.99 -9.88 -5.01
C SER A 297 -11.43 -9.25 -3.75
N VAL A 298 -11.22 -7.95 -3.81
CA VAL A 298 -10.89 -7.11 -2.65
C VAL A 298 -11.93 -6.01 -2.53
N ILE A 299 -12.44 -5.80 -1.31
CA ILE A 299 -13.39 -4.72 -1.03
C ILE A 299 -12.73 -3.71 -0.09
N LEU A 300 -12.66 -2.45 -0.50
CA LEU A 300 -12.26 -1.34 0.35
C LEU A 300 -13.50 -0.63 0.87
N LEU A 301 -13.84 -0.87 2.12
CA LEU A 301 -14.94 -0.15 2.79
C LEU A 301 -14.54 1.28 3.15
N ASN A 302 -13.25 1.49 3.36
CA ASN A 302 -12.67 2.79 3.64
C ASN A 302 -11.42 2.97 2.81
N PHE A 303 -11.42 4.00 2.00
CA PHE A 303 -10.26 4.39 1.22
C PHE A 303 -9.33 5.25 2.07
N THR A 304 -8.05 4.90 2.15
CA THR A 304 -7.09 5.71 2.86
C THR A 304 -6.69 6.94 2.06
N TYR A 305 -6.27 7.98 2.78
CA TYR A 305 -6.04 9.29 2.22
C TYR A 305 -4.70 9.44 1.47
N ASN A 306 -3.95 8.34 1.34
CA ASN A 306 -2.67 8.34 0.66
C ASN A 306 -2.79 7.58 -0.67
N ALA A 307 -2.50 8.26 -1.79
CA ALA A 307 -2.51 7.66 -3.13
C ALA A 307 -1.56 6.46 -3.22
N GLU A 308 -0.42 6.54 -2.53
CA GLU A 308 0.59 5.48 -2.49
C GLU A 308 0.09 4.24 -1.74
N GLU A 309 -0.55 4.41 -0.56
CA GLU A 309 -1.19 3.29 0.16
C GLU A 309 -2.29 2.64 -0.67
N SER A 310 -3.06 3.44 -1.39
CA SER A 310 -4.12 2.94 -2.27
C SER A 310 -3.55 2.14 -3.43
N SER A 311 -2.48 2.62 -4.04
CA SER A 311 -1.74 1.90 -5.08
C SER A 311 -1.13 0.60 -4.54
N GLN A 312 -0.61 0.60 -3.31
CA GLN A 312 -0.10 -0.62 -2.66
C GLN A 312 -1.19 -1.65 -2.40
N ILE A 313 -2.40 -1.22 -1.98
CA ILE A 313 -3.54 -2.12 -1.79
C ILE A 313 -3.96 -2.73 -3.12
N LEU A 314 -4.06 -1.92 -4.18
CA LEU A 314 -4.35 -2.35 -5.54
C LEU A 314 -3.34 -3.39 -6.02
N ASN A 315 -2.06 -3.08 -5.91
CA ASN A 315 -0.99 -3.96 -6.34
C ASN A 315 -0.93 -5.29 -5.56
N ARG A 316 -1.47 -5.33 -4.33
CA ARG A 316 -1.60 -6.57 -3.55
C ARG A 316 -2.83 -7.39 -3.92
N ALA A 317 -3.88 -6.74 -4.41
CA ALA A 317 -5.04 -7.41 -4.97
C ALA A 317 -4.73 -8.06 -6.32
N ILE A 318 -3.72 -7.53 -7.05
CA ILE A 318 -3.28 -8.05 -8.35
C ILE A 318 -2.32 -9.21 -8.11
N LYS A 319 -2.72 -10.44 -8.42
CA LYS A 319 -1.95 -11.67 -8.17
C LYS A 319 -0.92 -11.96 -9.25
N LEU A 320 0.24 -12.50 -8.80
CA LEU A 320 1.29 -13.01 -9.69
C LEU A 320 0.98 -14.39 -10.30
N ASP A 321 0.21 -15.23 -9.61
CA ASP A 321 0.18 -16.66 -9.90
C ASP A 321 -0.87 -17.11 -10.92
N TYR A 322 -1.63 -16.17 -11.51
CA TYR A 322 -2.71 -16.52 -12.44
C TYR A 322 -2.75 -15.54 -13.62
N GLN A 323 -2.09 -15.91 -14.71
CA GLN A 323 -2.10 -15.16 -15.97
C GLN A 323 -3.51 -14.94 -16.56
N ASP A 324 -4.49 -15.77 -16.17
CA ASP A 324 -5.85 -15.77 -16.72
C ASP A 324 -6.92 -15.22 -15.75
N LYS A 325 -6.56 -14.74 -14.55
CA LYS A 325 -7.52 -14.18 -13.59
C LYS A 325 -7.47 -12.65 -13.57
N MET A 326 -8.64 -12.05 -13.64
CA MET A 326 -8.82 -10.62 -13.43
C MET A 326 -9.04 -10.35 -11.94
N ALA A 327 -8.27 -9.45 -11.36
CA ALA A 327 -8.46 -9.00 -9.98
C ALA A 327 -9.62 -7.99 -9.91
N ASP A 328 -10.69 -8.32 -9.17
CA ASP A 328 -11.81 -7.42 -8.95
C ASP A 328 -11.60 -6.61 -7.66
N LEU A 329 -11.54 -5.28 -7.80
CA LEU A 329 -11.48 -4.36 -6.69
C LEU A 329 -12.78 -3.56 -6.59
N HIS A 330 -13.39 -3.60 -5.43
CA HIS A 330 -14.60 -2.83 -5.10
C HIS A 330 -14.26 -1.76 -4.06
N ILE A 331 -14.55 -0.51 -4.36
CA ILE A 331 -14.36 0.62 -3.44
C ILE A 331 -15.74 1.17 -3.08
N LEU A 332 -16.09 1.14 -1.79
CA LEU A 332 -17.35 1.71 -1.31
C LEU A 332 -17.11 3.16 -0.86
N CYS A 333 -17.71 4.08 -1.56
CA CYS A 333 -17.55 5.52 -1.33
C CYS A 333 -18.89 6.19 -1.11
N LEU A 334 -18.96 7.12 -0.15
CA LEU A 334 -20.13 7.98 -0.02
C LEU A 334 -20.21 8.95 -1.19
N ASN A 335 -21.34 8.99 -1.84
CA ASN A 335 -21.62 9.95 -2.92
C ASN A 335 -21.46 11.39 -2.42
N GLU A 336 -21.00 12.29 -3.31
CA GLU A 336 -20.80 13.71 -3.01
C GLU A 336 -19.98 14.01 -1.74
N SER A 337 -19.03 13.14 -1.40
CA SER A 337 -18.19 13.29 -0.21
C SER A 337 -16.76 13.74 -0.55
N PRO A 338 -16.03 14.35 0.41
CA PRO A 338 -14.60 14.58 0.24
C PRO A 338 -13.79 13.29 -0.02
N GLU A 339 -14.31 12.12 0.40
CA GLU A 339 -13.74 10.81 0.13
C GLU A 339 -13.72 10.53 -1.39
N LEU A 340 -14.83 10.83 -2.09
CA LEU A 340 -14.92 10.62 -3.54
C LEU A 340 -13.88 11.43 -4.32
N LYS A 341 -13.65 12.69 -3.92
CA LYS A 341 -12.62 13.52 -4.55
C LYS A 341 -11.25 12.86 -4.43
N LYS A 342 -10.91 12.39 -3.25
CA LYS A 342 -9.63 11.73 -2.98
C LYS A 342 -9.47 10.39 -3.70
N ILE A 343 -10.54 9.60 -3.78
CA ILE A 343 -10.54 8.37 -4.58
C ILE A 343 -10.25 8.70 -6.04
N LYS A 344 -10.90 9.70 -6.63
CA LYS A 344 -10.65 10.13 -8.01
C LYS A 344 -9.20 10.58 -8.21
N GLU A 345 -8.64 11.36 -7.30
CA GLU A 345 -7.25 11.78 -7.31
C GLU A 345 -6.30 10.58 -7.26
N SER A 346 -6.52 9.64 -6.34
CA SER A 346 -5.69 8.43 -6.19
C SER A 346 -5.77 7.48 -7.39
N LEU A 347 -6.93 7.39 -8.03
CA LEU A 347 -7.13 6.52 -9.19
C LEU A 347 -6.74 7.20 -10.52
N SER A 348 -6.39 8.48 -10.52
CA SER A 348 -6.09 9.25 -11.76
C SER A 348 -4.88 8.71 -12.54
N MET A 349 -3.93 8.08 -11.85
CA MET A 349 -2.73 7.50 -12.45
C MET A 349 -2.95 6.08 -13.02
N LEU A 350 -4.12 5.50 -12.81
CA LEU A 350 -4.45 4.16 -13.30
C LEU A 350 -5.20 4.25 -14.64
N ASP A 351 -5.26 3.12 -15.35
CA ASP A 351 -6.00 3.00 -16.60
C ASP A 351 -7.50 3.26 -16.36
N GLN A 352 -7.98 4.42 -16.82
CA GLN A 352 -9.36 4.87 -16.60
C GLN A 352 -10.39 3.97 -17.30
N SER A 353 -10.01 3.20 -18.32
CA SER A 353 -10.89 2.25 -19.00
C SER A 353 -11.28 1.07 -18.11
N LYS A 354 -10.49 0.79 -17.07
CA LYS A 354 -10.68 -0.29 -16.09
C LYS A 354 -11.44 0.16 -14.84
N ILE A 355 -11.83 1.43 -14.76
CA ILE A 355 -12.51 2.02 -13.61
C ILE A 355 -13.96 2.32 -13.95
N LYS A 356 -14.88 1.79 -13.15
CA LYS A 356 -16.32 2.06 -13.26
C LYS A 356 -16.85 2.70 -11.98
N TYR A 357 -17.62 3.77 -12.14
CA TYR A 357 -18.39 4.39 -11.05
C TYR A 357 -19.84 3.90 -11.16
N LEU A 358 -20.34 3.24 -10.11
CA LEU A 358 -21.62 2.53 -10.06
C LEU A 358 -22.55 3.17 -9.05
#